data_eef6203cec522a8a25bd466982555d7b
#
_entry.id   eef6203cec522a8a25bd466982555d7b
#
_cell.length_a   1.000
_cell.length_b   1.000
_cell.length_c   1.000
_cell.angle_alpha   90.00
_cell.angle_beta   90.00
_cell.angle_gamma   90.00
#
_symmetry.space_group_name_H-M   'P 1'
#
loop_
_entity.id
_entity.type
_entity.pdbx_description
1 polymer ?
#
loop_
_entity_poly.entity_id
_entity_poly.type
_entity_poly.pdbx_seq_one_letter_code
_entity_poly.pdbx_strand_id
1 'polypeptide(L)'
;MPPPCYLTARLRLGGIQRSNVSGRVILRNLALWKGRFPRLCNSKLSGLDMAVQKGIRTSQGLKYPYDEHPAKGTTMEVADGVRWLTMPMWGSLTHINLYLLEDDDGWFVVDTGLGTDDTKKLWHAIFDSELNGKPVKGVICTHMHPDHIGQAGMITEHFRVPLFMTRGEFYQARSFATGGPSHHSSWIGQEFYTRYGMPADYLQKLSKMWTGRATGKMSMMSMPTAFPSGFHRLEDGDVLSIGNHHWEIVVGSGHSPEHACLLCRSLKIMISGDQILPVITSNVSVHPTEPEANPLKAWMESHDKLLSTPPDTFVLPAHNLPFFGVRERLRQLIDHHEERMLALEEFCVEPQTANALLPVLFKRKLDSRQTMMALGEAIAHCHLLMYRDRIERTLHEDGAYRFTATDPVHAREPRLDTRDDVPTLA
;
A
#
# COMPACT_ATOMS: atom_id res chain seq x y z
N MET A 1 -19.25 45.19 -13.53
CA MET A 1 -19.54 43.88 -12.96
C MET A 1 -18.66 43.72 -11.73
N PRO A 2 -19.21 43.56 -10.53
CA PRO A 2 -18.43 43.42 -9.32
C PRO A 2 -17.95 41.96 -9.14
N PRO A 3 -16.84 41.70 -8.42
CA PRO A 3 -16.33 40.35 -8.19
C PRO A 3 -17.13 39.62 -7.11
N PRO A 4 -17.08 38.26 -7.08
CA PRO A 4 -17.86 37.48 -6.13
C PRO A 4 -17.25 37.49 -4.72
N CYS A 5 -18.13 37.56 -3.72
CA CYS A 5 -17.83 37.53 -2.31
C CYS A 5 -17.32 36.15 -1.88
N TYR A 6 -16.18 36.13 -1.21
CA TYR A 6 -15.72 34.96 -0.45
C TYR A 6 -16.41 34.95 0.94
N LEU A 7 -17.15 33.90 1.21
CA LEU A 7 -17.64 33.59 2.56
C LEU A 7 -16.49 32.95 3.37
N THR A 8 -15.97 33.69 4.33
CA THR A 8 -15.07 33.17 5.35
C THR A 8 -15.86 32.57 6.51
N ALA A 9 -15.89 31.27 6.64
CA ALA A 9 -16.36 30.60 7.85
C ALA A 9 -15.28 30.68 8.92
N ARG A 10 -15.51 31.44 9.98
CA ARG A 10 -14.68 31.48 11.18
C ARG A 10 -15.05 30.33 12.11
N LEU A 11 -14.18 29.36 12.26
CA LEU A 11 -14.23 28.39 13.37
C LEU A 11 -13.77 29.09 14.64
N ARG A 12 -14.64 29.11 15.67
CA ARG A 12 -14.29 29.54 17.04
C ARG A 12 -13.60 28.36 17.74
N LEU A 13 -12.33 28.51 18.03
CA LEU A 13 -11.61 27.66 18.97
C LEU A 13 -12.00 28.09 20.41
N GLY A 14 -12.66 27.18 21.13
CA GLY A 14 -12.87 27.30 22.58
C GLY A 14 -11.59 26.96 23.32
N GLY A 15 -11.09 27.91 24.13
CA GLY A 15 -9.90 27.73 24.93
C GLY A 15 -10.09 26.72 26.06
N ILE A 16 -9.12 25.84 26.21
CA ILE A 16 -8.93 25.01 27.43
C ILE A 16 -7.64 25.45 28.09
N GLN A 17 -7.78 26.00 29.30
CA GLN A 17 -6.68 26.32 30.20
C GLN A 17 -6.00 25.04 30.72
N ARG A 18 -4.68 25.04 30.66
CA ARG A 18 -3.86 24.02 31.35
C ARG A 18 -3.81 24.36 32.86
N SER A 19 -4.19 23.40 33.69
CA SER A 19 -3.79 23.37 35.11
C SER A 19 -3.04 22.08 35.40
N ASN A 20 -1.80 22.23 35.86
CA ASN A 20 -1.00 21.19 36.46
C ASN A 20 -1.59 20.82 37.82
N VAL A 21 -1.86 19.54 38.07
CA VAL A 21 -1.83 18.99 39.44
C VAL A 21 -1.41 17.51 39.40
N SER A 22 -0.33 17.22 40.06
CA SER A 22 0.15 15.89 40.45
C SER A 22 -0.77 15.29 41.54
N GLY A 23 -1.07 13.99 41.48
CA GLY A 23 -1.72 13.34 42.63
C GLY A 23 -2.19 11.92 42.35
N ARG A 24 -1.53 10.96 43.01
CA ARG A 24 -1.97 9.58 43.23
C ARG A 24 -3.34 9.54 43.91
N VAL A 25 -4.24 8.63 43.50
CA VAL A 25 -5.28 8.04 44.38
C VAL A 25 -5.81 6.77 43.73
N ILE A 26 -5.45 5.57 44.19
CA ILE A 26 -6.18 4.59 44.99
C ILE A 26 -7.55 4.14 44.47
N LEU A 27 -7.56 2.84 44.08
CA LEU A 27 -8.73 1.97 43.90
C LEU A 27 -9.62 1.94 45.16
N ARG A 28 -10.93 2.09 45.01
CA ARG A 28 -12.02 1.40 45.74
C ARG A 28 -13.40 1.89 45.26
N ASN A 29 -14.18 1.02 44.74
CA ASN A 29 -15.49 0.50 45.21
C ASN A 29 -16.32 -0.06 44.04
N LEU A 30 -16.46 -1.37 44.04
CA LEU A 30 -17.59 -2.09 43.46
C LEU A 30 -18.84 -1.80 44.29
N ALA A 31 -19.91 -1.35 43.68
CA ALA A 31 -21.25 -1.45 44.20
C ALA A 31 -22.27 -1.70 43.08
N LEU A 32 -22.86 -2.85 43.15
CA LEU A 32 -24.05 -3.42 42.57
C LEU A 32 -25.10 -2.42 42.04
N TRP A 33 -25.39 -2.47 40.77
CA TRP A 33 -26.65 -1.96 40.21
C TRP A 33 -27.42 -3.10 39.55
N LYS A 34 -28.45 -3.60 40.22
CA LYS A 34 -29.49 -4.47 39.69
C LYS A 34 -30.54 -3.58 39.02
N GLY A 35 -30.46 -3.41 37.68
CA GLY A 35 -31.48 -2.75 36.88
C GLY A 35 -31.96 -3.71 35.78
N ARG A 36 -33.27 -3.99 35.77
CA ARG A 36 -33.95 -4.79 34.75
C ARG A 36 -33.70 -4.19 33.38
N PHE A 37 -33.13 -4.97 32.46
CA PHE A 37 -33.10 -4.68 31.03
C PHE A 37 -34.53 -4.90 30.45
N PRO A 38 -35.09 -3.93 29.71
CA PRO A 38 -36.22 -4.21 28.85
C PRO A 38 -35.73 -5.09 27.68
N ARG A 39 -36.50 -6.13 27.34
CA ARG A 39 -36.30 -6.93 26.14
C ARG A 39 -36.32 -5.98 24.92
N LEU A 40 -35.16 -5.69 24.36
CA LEU A 40 -35.06 -5.05 23.06
C LEU A 40 -35.50 -6.06 21.99
N CYS A 41 -36.55 -5.64 21.35
CA CYS A 41 -37.12 -6.18 20.12
C CYS A 41 -36.04 -6.62 19.14
N ASN A 42 -36.21 -7.78 18.51
CA ASN A 42 -35.48 -8.23 17.33
C ASN A 42 -35.49 -7.13 16.25
N SER A 43 -34.52 -6.22 16.28
CA SER A 43 -34.18 -5.41 15.13
C SER A 43 -33.21 -6.23 14.27
N LYS A 44 -33.69 -6.58 13.11
CA LYS A 44 -32.98 -7.17 11.99
C LYS A 44 -31.51 -6.73 11.95
N LEU A 45 -30.60 -7.68 11.94
CA LEU A 45 -29.24 -7.56 11.45
C LEU A 45 -29.32 -7.22 9.93
N SER A 46 -29.67 -5.99 9.63
CA SER A 46 -29.67 -5.44 8.29
C SER A 46 -28.33 -4.78 8.05
N GLY A 47 -27.45 -5.47 7.35
CA GLY A 47 -26.18 -4.90 6.92
C GLY A 47 -25.21 -5.89 6.26
N LEU A 48 -25.46 -7.19 6.36
CA LEU A 48 -24.62 -8.21 5.76
C LEU A 48 -25.46 -9.38 5.20
N ASP A 49 -26.60 -9.09 4.56
CA ASP A 49 -27.16 -10.00 3.59
C ASP A 49 -26.39 -9.84 2.27
N MET A 50 -25.11 -10.21 2.35
CA MET A 50 -24.34 -10.48 1.15
C MET A 50 -25.01 -11.66 0.46
N ALA A 51 -25.25 -11.54 -0.85
CA ALA A 51 -25.55 -12.68 -1.70
C ALA A 51 -24.35 -13.64 -1.62
N VAL A 52 -24.32 -14.48 -0.59
CA VAL A 52 -23.33 -15.53 -0.36
C VAL A 52 -23.48 -16.52 -1.50
N GLN A 53 -22.71 -16.31 -2.54
CA GLN A 53 -22.52 -17.33 -3.57
C GLN A 53 -21.70 -18.46 -2.97
N LYS A 54 -22.26 -19.67 -3.09
CA LYS A 54 -21.68 -21.00 -2.85
C LYS A 54 -20.30 -21.05 -2.19
N GLY A 55 -20.28 -21.20 -0.87
CA GLY A 55 -19.15 -21.75 -0.13
C GLY A 55 -17.97 -20.79 0.06
N ILE A 56 -17.81 -20.27 1.29
CA ILE A 56 -16.60 -19.49 1.65
C ILE A 56 -15.37 -20.38 1.48
N ARG A 57 -14.50 -20.06 0.53
CA ARG A 57 -13.20 -20.70 0.36
C ARG A 57 -12.26 -20.26 1.49
N THR A 58 -11.60 -21.22 2.14
CA THR A 58 -10.56 -20.92 3.14
C THR A 58 -9.21 -21.35 2.60
N SER A 59 -8.23 -20.46 2.68
CA SER A 59 -6.83 -20.73 2.31
C SER A 59 -5.90 -20.00 3.27
N GLN A 60 -4.93 -20.71 3.82
CA GLN A 60 -3.95 -20.16 4.78
C GLN A 60 -4.57 -19.36 5.95
N GLY A 61 -5.71 -19.83 6.50
CA GLY A 61 -6.44 -19.15 7.57
C GLY A 61 -7.28 -17.95 7.13
N LEU A 62 -7.21 -17.52 5.87
CA LEU A 62 -8.02 -16.44 5.31
C LEU A 62 -9.29 -17.00 4.68
N LYS A 63 -10.40 -16.24 4.77
CA LYS A 63 -11.70 -16.60 4.21
C LYS A 63 -12.03 -15.68 3.05
N TYR A 64 -12.32 -16.25 1.89
CA TYR A 64 -12.66 -15.54 0.65
C TYR A 64 -14.16 -15.71 0.35
N PRO A 65 -14.97 -14.64 0.43
CA PRO A 65 -16.40 -14.70 0.13
C PRO A 65 -16.70 -14.72 -1.37
N TYR A 66 -15.72 -14.40 -2.21
CA TYR A 66 -15.82 -14.38 -3.66
C TYR A 66 -14.85 -15.39 -4.29
N ASP A 67 -15.25 -16.02 -5.37
CA ASP A 67 -14.40 -16.92 -6.17
C ASP A 67 -13.79 -16.18 -7.38
N GLU A 68 -14.44 -15.12 -7.84
CA GLU A 68 -14.08 -14.36 -9.03
C GLU A 68 -14.21 -12.85 -8.77
N HIS A 69 -13.51 -12.05 -9.56
CA HIS A 69 -13.62 -10.60 -9.58
C HIS A 69 -14.69 -10.13 -10.56
N PRO A 70 -15.20 -8.87 -10.45
CA PRO A 70 -16.12 -8.29 -11.43
C PRO A 70 -15.56 -8.32 -12.84
N ALA A 71 -16.45 -8.49 -13.83
CA ALA A 71 -16.07 -8.38 -15.22
C ALA A 71 -15.53 -6.97 -15.53
N LYS A 72 -14.62 -6.87 -16.52
CA LYS A 72 -14.06 -5.58 -16.93
C LYS A 72 -15.16 -4.62 -17.37
N GLY A 73 -15.12 -3.38 -16.86
CA GLY A 73 -16.10 -2.36 -17.18
C GLY A 73 -17.43 -2.48 -16.43
N THR A 74 -17.53 -3.37 -15.43
CA THR A 74 -18.69 -3.50 -14.55
C THR A 74 -18.29 -3.33 -13.09
N THR A 75 -19.27 -3.10 -12.23
CA THR A 75 -19.08 -3.02 -10.78
C THR A 75 -19.85 -4.12 -10.05
N MET A 76 -19.41 -4.48 -8.86
CA MET A 76 -20.10 -5.40 -7.94
C MET A 76 -20.24 -4.71 -6.60
N GLU A 77 -21.45 -4.65 -6.04
CA GLU A 77 -21.65 -4.16 -4.68
C GLU A 77 -21.11 -5.18 -3.69
N VAL A 78 -20.21 -4.75 -2.79
CA VAL A 78 -19.57 -5.59 -1.77
C VAL A 78 -20.02 -5.25 -0.36
N ALA A 79 -20.60 -4.07 -0.18
CA ALA A 79 -21.31 -3.61 1.03
C ALA A 79 -22.17 -2.41 0.67
N ASP A 80 -22.99 -1.95 1.62
CA ASP A 80 -23.85 -0.77 1.47
C ASP A 80 -23.02 0.45 1.04
N GLY A 81 -23.32 0.96 -0.18
CA GLY A 81 -22.61 2.09 -0.78
C GLY A 81 -21.15 1.83 -1.18
N VAL A 82 -20.70 0.56 -1.22
CA VAL A 82 -19.32 0.20 -1.61
C VAL A 82 -19.36 -0.73 -2.82
N ARG A 83 -18.80 -0.29 -3.93
CA ARG A 83 -18.70 -1.10 -5.14
C ARG A 83 -17.25 -1.42 -5.48
N TRP A 84 -17.01 -2.66 -5.89
CA TRP A 84 -15.75 -3.19 -6.37
C TRP A 84 -15.77 -3.27 -7.89
N LEU A 85 -14.68 -2.88 -8.53
CA LEU A 85 -14.42 -3.02 -9.95
C LEU A 85 -12.97 -3.41 -10.21
N THR A 86 -12.66 -3.83 -11.42
CA THR A 86 -11.28 -4.21 -11.78
C THR A 86 -10.83 -3.51 -13.06
N MET A 87 -9.54 -3.15 -13.09
CA MET A 87 -8.87 -2.60 -14.26
C MET A 87 -7.72 -3.52 -14.70
N PRO A 88 -7.42 -3.58 -16.01
CA PRO A 88 -6.37 -4.47 -16.51
C PRO A 88 -4.99 -4.08 -16.02
N MET A 89 -4.21 -5.09 -15.70
CA MET A 89 -2.79 -5.01 -15.39
C MET A 89 -2.01 -5.88 -16.39
N TRP A 90 -0.70 -5.77 -16.38
CA TRP A 90 0.19 -6.61 -17.16
C TRP A 90 1.15 -7.39 -16.24
N GLY A 91 1.69 -8.48 -16.77
CA GLY A 91 2.60 -9.36 -16.04
C GLY A 91 1.88 -10.45 -15.24
N SER A 92 2.38 -10.78 -14.08
CA SER A 92 1.80 -11.81 -13.19
C SER A 92 0.48 -11.37 -12.53
N LEU A 93 0.31 -10.06 -12.33
CA LEU A 93 -0.95 -9.46 -11.90
C LEU A 93 -1.81 -9.16 -13.12
N THR A 94 -2.96 -9.81 -13.24
CA THR A 94 -3.85 -9.65 -14.40
C THR A 94 -4.77 -8.43 -14.26
N HIS A 95 -4.98 -7.95 -13.05
CA HIS A 95 -5.87 -6.84 -12.73
C HIS A 95 -5.49 -6.14 -11.42
N ILE A 96 -5.97 -4.93 -11.26
CA ILE A 96 -6.03 -4.20 -10.00
C ILE A 96 -7.48 -4.00 -9.60
N ASN A 97 -7.77 -4.11 -8.31
CA ASN A 97 -9.06 -3.80 -7.71
C ASN A 97 -9.14 -2.32 -7.39
N LEU A 98 -10.26 -1.71 -7.75
CA LEU A 98 -10.58 -0.32 -7.44
C LEU A 98 -11.96 -0.29 -6.77
N TYR A 99 -12.25 0.81 -6.09
CA TYR A 99 -13.50 0.89 -5.35
C TYR A 99 -14.23 2.21 -5.62
N LEU A 100 -15.56 2.15 -5.57
CA LEU A 100 -16.43 3.32 -5.59
C LEU A 100 -17.14 3.39 -4.24
N LEU A 101 -17.15 4.58 -3.64
CA LEU A 101 -17.86 4.86 -2.40
C LEU A 101 -19.01 5.81 -2.72
N GLU A 102 -20.24 5.38 -2.43
CA GLU A 102 -21.44 6.15 -2.71
C GLU A 102 -21.59 7.28 -1.68
N ASP A 103 -21.82 8.49 -2.21
CA ASP A 103 -22.22 9.65 -1.45
C ASP A 103 -23.67 10.02 -1.83
N ASP A 104 -24.29 10.94 -1.12
CA ASP A 104 -25.71 11.30 -1.30
C ASP A 104 -26.07 11.56 -2.77
N ASP A 105 -25.26 12.33 -3.47
CA ASP A 105 -25.48 12.79 -4.84
C ASP A 105 -24.36 12.45 -5.83
N GLY A 106 -23.44 11.56 -5.46
CA GLY A 106 -22.28 11.20 -6.30
C GLY A 106 -21.47 10.03 -5.79
N TRP A 107 -20.25 9.90 -6.32
CA TRP A 107 -19.33 8.83 -6.02
C TRP A 107 -17.93 9.33 -5.73
N PHE A 108 -17.25 8.74 -4.75
CA PHE A 108 -15.80 8.86 -4.62
C PHE A 108 -15.13 7.64 -5.25
N VAL A 109 -14.10 7.89 -6.04
CA VAL A 109 -13.28 6.83 -6.66
C VAL A 109 -12.06 6.58 -5.78
N VAL A 110 -11.80 5.32 -5.41
CA VAL A 110 -10.60 4.93 -4.66
C VAL A 110 -9.69 4.16 -5.59
N ASP A 111 -8.54 4.74 -5.91
CA ASP A 111 -7.55 4.36 -6.93
C ASP A 111 -8.12 4.36 -8.36
N THR A 112 -7.24 4.39 -9.37
CA THR A 112 -7.68 4.75 -10.72
C THR A 112 -7.21 3.83 -11.84
N GLY A 113 -6.38 2.82 -11.54
CA GLY A 113 -5.80 1.94 -12.56
C GLY A 113 -4.65 2.59 -13.33
N LEU A 114 -4.06 1.83 -14.24
CA LEU A 114 -2.94 2.26 -15.07
C LEU A 114 -3.31 3.38 -16.03
N GLY A 115 -2.34 4.24 -16.35
CA GLY A 115 -2.46 5.33 -17.33
C GLY A 115 -2.51 4.87 -18.79
N THR A 116 -3.29 3.83 -19.10
CA THR A 116 -3.43 3.27 -20.46
C THR A 116 -4.74 3.68 -21.11
N ASP A 117 -4.78 3.67 -22.44
CA ASP A 117 -6.00 3.94 -23.20
C ASP A 117 -7.11 2.92 -22.90
N ASP A 118 -6.76 1.67 -22.65
CA ASP A 118 -7.73 0.64 -22.32
C ASP A 118 -8.38 0.88 -20.95
N THR A 119 -7.60 1.25 -19.94
CA THR A 119 -8.13 1.66 -18.64
C THR A 119 -9.03 2.89 -18.77
N LYS A 120 -8.59 3.87 -19.57
CA LYS A 120 -9.40 5.07 -19.86
C LYS A 120 -10.75 4.75 -20.50
N LYS A 121 -10.78 3.86 -21.51
CA LYS A 121 -12.04 3.41 -22.14
C LYS A 121 -12.97 2.72 -21.15
N LEU A 122 -12.43 1.87 -20.28
CA LEU A 122 -13.23 1.20 -19.24
C LEU A 122 -13.81 2.19 -18.25
N TRP A 123 -13.06 3.24 -17.86
CA TRP A 123 -13.60 4.30 -17.02
C TRP A 123 -14.76 5.03 -17.68
N HIS A 124 -14.67 5.38 -18.97
CA HIS A 124 -15.79 6.00 -19.67
C HIS A 124 -17.03 5.10 -19.71
N ALA A 125 -16.86 3.80 -19.94
CA ALA A 125 -17.96 2.84 -19.89
C ALA A 125 -18.62 2.80 -18.49
N ILE A 126 -17.80 2.82 -17.41
CA ILE A 126 -18.30 2.88 -16.04
C ILE A 126 -19.04 4.18 -15.76
N PHE A 127 -18.56 5.33 -16.23
CA PHE A 127 -19.23 6.61 -16.07
C PHE A 127 -20.62 6.61 -16.73
N ASP A 128 -20.72 5.97 -17.89
CA ASP A 128 -21.97 5.94 -18.65
C ASP A 128 -23.01 4.96 -18.08
N SER A 129 -22.57 3.85 -17.45
CA SER A 129 -23.48 2.76 -17.09
C SER A 129 -23.58 2.43 -15.60
N GLU A 130 -22.50 2.61 -14.82
CA GLU A 130 -22.40 2.05 -13.47
C GLU A 130 -22.64 3.08 -12.36
N LEU A 131 -22.60 4.38 -12.66
CA LEU A 131 -22.74 5.45 -11.68
C LEU A 131 -24.19 5.87 -11.40
N ASN A 132 -25.17 5.18 -12.00
CA ASN A 132 -26.60 5.49 -11.87
C ASN A 132 -26.95 6.97 -12.19
N GLY A 133 -26.23 7.58 -13.13
CA GLY A 133 -26.40 8.99 -13.51
C GLY A 133 -25.87 10.00 -12.49
N LYS A 134 -25.25 9.55 -11.39
CA LYS A 134 -24.62 10.41 -10.40
C LYS A 134 -23.16 10.73 -10.83
N PRO A 135 -22.63 11.94 -10.56
CA PRO A 135 -21.27 12.31 -10.91
C PRO A 135 -20.23 11.71 -9.95
N VAL A 136 -18.96 11.71 -10.36
CA VAL A 136 -17.83 11.56 -9.42
C VAL A 136 -17.68 12.88 -8.66
N LYS A 137 -17.43 12.82 -7.35
CA LYS A 137 -17.24 13.97 -6.44
C LYS A 137 -15.80 14.15 -5.97
N GLY A 138 -15.00 13.12 -6.07
CA GLY A 138 -13.59 13.14 -5.68
C GLY A 138 -12.86 11.85 -6.05
N VAL A 139 -11.56 11.95 -6.13
CA VAL A 139 -10.65 10.81 -6.34
C VAL A 139 -9.76 10.69 -5.12
N ILE A 140 -9.71 9.52 -4.52
CA ILE A 140 -8.82 9.17 -3.41
C ILE A 140 -7.77 8.23 -3.97
N CYS A 141 -6.48 8.59 -3.92
CA CYS A 141 -5.41 7.66 -4.27
C CYS A 141 -4.72 7.18 -3.00
N THR A 142 -4.65 5.85 -2.84
CA THR A 142 -4.03 5.22 -1.68
C THR A 142 -2.54 5.51 -1.62
N HIS A 143 -1.86 5.43 -2.76
CA HIS A 143 -0.43 5.72 -2.89
C HIS A 143 -0.03 6.03 -4.35
N MET A 144 1.26 6.29 -4.57
CA MET A 144 1.81 6.90 -5.79
C MET A 144 2.09 5.95 -6.96
N HIS A 145 1.91 4.64 -6.81
CA HIS A 145 2.25 3.71 -7.87
C HIS A 145 1.36 3.86 -9.12
N PRO A 146 1.89 3.57 -10.32
CA PRO A 146 1.22 3.89 -11.59
C PRO A 146 -0.15 3.26 -11.77
N ASP A 147 -0.36 2.08 -11.21
CA ASP A 147 -1.63 1.35 -11.26
C ASP A 147 -2.70 1.90 -10.30
N HIS A 148 -2.31 2.76 -9.38
CA HIS A 148 -3.23 3.47 -8.46
C HIS A 148 -3.57 4.88 -8.96
N ILE A 149 -2.59 5.59 -9.53
CA ILE A 149 -2.75 7.00 -9.92
C ILE A 149 -2.93 7.24 -11.42
N GLY A 150 -2.83 6.19 -12.26
CA GLY A 150 -2.65 6.34 -13.69
C GLY A 150 -3.75 7.10 -14.43
N GLN A 151 -4.99 7.08 -13.93
CA GLN A 151 -6.11 7.84 -14.49
C GLN A 151 -6.60 8.98 -13.57
N ALA A 152 -5.90 9.26 -12.46
CA ALA A 152 -6.32 10.30 -11.53
C ALA A 152 -6.48 11.67 -12.20
N GLY A 153 -5.53 12.04 -13.07
CA GLY A 153 -5.61 13.29 -13.83
C GLY A 153 -6.79 13.33 -14.79
N MET A 154 -7.07 12.23 -15.49
CA MET A 154 -8.19 12.15 -16.41
C MET A 154 -9.53 12.28 -15.68
N ILE A 155 -9.70 11.58 -14.56
CA ILE A 155 -10.96 11.59 -13.80
C ILE A 155 -11.20 12.95 -13.14
N THR A 156 -10.17 13.50 -12.48
CA THR A 156 -10.27 14.81 -11.82
C THR A 156 -10.57 15.94 -12.81
N GLU A 157 -9.96 15.91 -13.99
CA GLU A 157 -10.22 16.93 -15.04
C GLU A 157 -11.61 16.75 -15.65
N HIS A 158 -12.04 15.51 -15.93
CA HIS A 158 -13.34 15.21 -16.53
C HIS A 158 -14.50 15.72 -15.67
N PHE A 159 -14.46 15.46 -14.35
CA PHE A 159 -15.51 15.86 -13.42
C PHE A 159 -15.23 17.18 -12.70
N ARG A 160 -14.04 17.76 -12.84
CA ARG A 160 -13.56 18.96 -12.14
C ARG A 160 -13.66 18.82 -10.61
N VAL A 161 -13.11 17.71 -10.11
CA VAL A 161 -13.19 17.30 -8.71
C VAL A 161 -11.80 17.20 -8.08
N PRO A 162 -11.70 17.30 -6.74
CA PRO A 162 -10.42 17.21 -6.06
C PRO A 162 -9.82 15.81 -6.08
N LEU A 163 -8.46 15.76 -6.04
CA LEU A 163 -7.68 14.60 -5.66
C LEU A 163 -7.45 14.64 -4.15
N PHE A 164 -7.67 13.52 -3.46
CA PHE A 164 -7.31 13.31 -2.06
C PHE A 164 -6.13 12.34 -2.00
N MET A 165 -5.06 12.71 -1.29
CA MET A 165 -3.84 11.92 -1.20
C MET A 165 -3.00 12.38 -0.01
N THR A 166 -2.11 11.54 0.51
CA THR A 166 -1.13 11.96 1.49
C THR A 166 -0.01 12.80 0.85
N ARG A 167 0.72 13.55 1.65
CA ARG A 167 1.71 14.51 1.12
C ARG A 167 2.87 13.80 0.43
N GLY A 168 3.43 12.77 1.06
CA GLY A 168 4.57 12.03 0.53
C GLY A 168 4.25 11.40 -0.81
N GLU A 169 3.09 10.77 -0.91
CA GLU A 169 2.60 10.14 -2.14
C GLU A 169 2.38 11.13 -3.27
N PHE A 170 1.74 12.27 -2.97
CA PHE A 170 1.48 13.30 -3.99
C PHE A 170 2.77 13.87 -4.59
N TYR A 171 3.72 14.25 -3.76
CA TYR A 171 4.96 14.85 -4.27
C TYR A 171 5.84 13.83 -4.98
N GLN A 172 5.84 12.58 -4.55
CA GLN A 172 6.57 11.52 -5.24
C GLN A 172 5.92 11.18 -6.59
N ALA A 173 4.58 11.08 -6.66
CA ALA A 173 3.85 10.93 -7.91
C ALA A 173 4.17 12.06 -8.90
N ARG A 174 4.17 13.30 -8.43
CA ARG A 174 4.54 14.46 -9.27
C ARG A 174 5.98 14.40 -9.76
N SER A 175 6.91 13.99 -8.91
CA SER A 175 8.31 13.82 -9.31
C SER A 175 8.45 12.82 -10.47
N PHE A 176 7.69 11.73 -10.43
CA PHE A 176 7.67 10.75 -11.52
C PHE A 176 6.94 11.26 -12.78
N ALA A 177 5.82 11.97 -12.62
CA ALA A 177 5.01 12.49 -13.72
C ALA A 177 5.72 13.60 -14.52
N THR A 178 6.56 14.40 -13.90
CA THR A 178 7.28 15.51 -14.56
C THR A 178 8.45 15.07 -15.44
N GLY A 179 8.75 13.77 -15.50
CA GLY A 179 9.69 13.21 -16.48
C GLY A 179 11.13 13.65 -16.32
N GLY A 180 11.58 13.96 -15.09
CA GLY A 180 12.98 14.18 -14.77
C GLY A 180 13.85 13.00 -15.20
N PRO A 181 15.19 13.16 -15.33
CA PRO A 181 16.07 12.05 -15.65
C PRO A 181 15.79 10.92 -14.66
N SER A 182 15.59 9.71 -15.19
CA SER A 182 15.35 8.52 -14.36
C SER A 182 16.43 8.45 -13.28
N HIS A 183 16.04 8.39 -12.02
CA HIS A 183 16.96 8.23 -10.90
C HIS A 183 17.95 7.09 -11.12
N HIS A 184 17.54 6.08 -11.85
CA HIS A 184 18.33 4.91 -12.18
C HIS A 184 19.42 5.18 -13.24
N SER A 185 19.23 6.13 -14.15
CA SER A 185 20.22 6.48 -15.18
C SER A 185 21.15 7.63 -14.78
N SER A 186 20.89 8.28 -13.63
CA SER A 186 21.75 9.31 -13.06
C SER A 186 23.04 8.70 -12.49
N TRP A 187 24.07 9.54 -12.27
CA TRP A 187 25.30 9.09 -11.61
C TRP A 187 25.03 8.56 -10.20
N ILE A 188 24.06 9.12 -9.48
CA ILE A 188 23.63 8.65 -8.15
C ILE A 188 23.05 7.21 -8.25
N GLY A 189 22.20 6.96 -9.25
CA GLY A 189 21.65 5.62 -9.46
C GLY A 189 22.73 4.61 -9.84
N GLN A 190 23.67 4.99 -10.72
CA GLN A 190 24.78 4.10 -11.07
C GLN A 190 25.68 3.80 -9.87
N GLU A 191 26.03 4.82 -9.09
CA GLU A 191 26.79 4.66 -7.84
C GLU A 191 26.05 3.73 -6.88
N PHE A 192 24.75 3.98 -6.62
CA PHE A 192 23.93 3.15 -5.75
C PHE A 192 23.99 1.68 -6.14
N TYR A 193 23.68 1.34 -7.39
CA TYR A 193 23.64 -0.04 -7.82
C TYR A 193 25.02 -0.70 -7.81
N THR A 194 26.09 0.03 -8.14
CA THR A 194 27.47 -0.45 -8.05
C THR A 194 27.81 -0.76 -6.59
N ARG A 195 27.48 0.11 -5.65
CA ARG A 195 27.71 -0.11 -4.21
C ARG A 195 27.04 -1.37 -3.69
N TYR A 196 25.87 -1.74 -4.22
CA TYR A 196 25.19 -2.96 -3.80
C TYR A 196 25.52 -4.20 -4.64
N GLY A 197 26.59 -4.12 -5.46
CA GLY A 197 27.18 -5.26 -6.16
C GLY A 197 26.52 -5.63 -7.48
N MET A 198 25.77 -4.70 -8.11
CA MET A 198 25.20 -4.94 -9.43
C MET A 198 26.31 -4.95 -10.49
N PRO A 199 26.40 -5.99 -11.38
CA PRO A 199 27.41 -6.05 -12.42
C PRO A 199 27.35 -4.91 -13.42
N ALA A 200 28.51 -4.38 -13.85
CA ALA A 200 28.61 -3.22 -14.74
C ALA A 200 27.92 -3.44 -16.11
N ASP A 201 27.99 -4.65 -16.67
CA ASP A 201 27.33 -4.99 -17.92
C ASP A 201 25.79 -4.96 -17.79
N TYR A 202 25.27 -5.34 -16.62
CA TYR A 202 23.85 -5.23 -16.30
C TYR A 202 23.41 -3.79 -16.19
N LEU A 203 24.18 -2.94 -15.50
CA LEU A 203 23.92 -1.50 -15.40
C LEU A 203 23.92 -0.82 -16.79
N GLN A 204 24.83 -1.22 -17.67
CA GLN A 204 24.83 -0.70 -19.03
C GLN A 204 23.56 -1.11 -19.83
N LYS A 205 23.06 -2.34 -19.68
CA LYS A 205 21.81 -2.79 -20.29
C LYS A 205 20.62 -1.99 -19.78
N LEU A 206 20.56 -1.78 -18.46
CA LEU A 206 19.52 -0.97 -17.81
C LEU A 206 19.55 0.49 -18.29
N SER A 207 20.72 1.11 -18.36
CA SER A 207 20.86 2.47 -18.84
C SER A 207 20.32 2.64 -20.27
N LYS A 208 20.61 1.70 -21.18
CA LYS A 208 20.06 1.68 -22.54
C LYS A 208 18.53 1.53 -22.55
N MET A 209 17.98 0.71 -21.68
CA MET A 209 16.55 0.52 -21.55
C MET A 209 15.84 1.80 -21.04
N TRP A 210 16.44 2.51 -20.10
CA TRP A 210 15.87 3.74 -19.56
C TRP A 210 16.04 4.95 -20.47
N THR A 211 17.15 5.09 -21.19
CA THR A 211 17.30 6.12 -22.22
C THR A 211 16.36 5.90 -23.40
N GLY A 212 16.07 4.65 -23.78
CA GLY A 212 15.02 4.31 -24.74
C GLY A 212 13.61 4.75 -24.30
N ARG A 213 13.34 4.75 -22.99
CA ARG A 213 12.08 5.27 -22.41
C ARG A 213 11.97 6.80 -22.52
N ALA A 214 13.04 7.52 -22.23
CA ALA A 214 13.07 8.99 -22.34
C ALA A 214 12.79 9.48 -23.76
N THR A 215 12.99 8.63 -24.78
CA THR A 215 12.73 8.93 -26.20
C THR A 215 11.33 8.49 -26.67
N GLY A 216 10.42 8.10 -25.77
CA GLY A 216 9.03 7.76 -26.08
C GLY A 216 8.81 6.40 -26.74
N LYS A 217 9.86 5.59 -26.93
CA LYS A 217 9.77 4.29 -27.63
C LYS A 217 9.33 3.10 -26.77
N MET A 218 9.24 3.26 -25.44
CA MET A 218 8.86 2.16 -24.53
C MET A 218 8.24 2.68 -23.23
N SER A 219 6.96 2.99 -23.28
CA SER A 219 6.16 3.34 -22.10
C SER A 219 5.57 2.08 -21.47
N MET A 220 6.37 1.31 -20.73
CA MET A 220 5.85 0.18 -19.91
C MET A 220 5.42 0.56 -18.49
N MET A 221 5.68 1.79 -18.08
CA MET A 221 5.07 2.43 -16.92
C MET A 221 4.46 3.74 -17.43
N SER A 222 3.23 3.70 -17.92
CA SER A 222 2.54 4.94 -18.27
C SER A 222 2.22 5.67 -16.96
N MET A 223 3.21 6.44 -16.49
CA MET A 223 2.89 7.53 -15.57
C MET A 223 1.90 8.44 -16.30
N PRO A 224 0.88 8.92 -15.63
CA PRO A 224 -0.10 9.79 -16.27
C PRO A 224 0.61 10.98 -16.86
N THR A 225 0.40 11.27 -18.13
CA THR A 225 0.90 12.46 -18.81
C THR A 225 0.31 13.74 -18.22
N ALA A 226 -0.79 13.62 -17.47
CA ALA A 226 -1.44 14.69 -16.74
C ALA A 226 -1.77 14.20 -15.34
N PHE A 227 -0.98 14.56 -14.34
CA PHE A 227 -1.27 14.37 -12.92
C PHE A 227 -1.78 15.69 -12.32
N PRO A 228 -2.77 15.68 -11.40
CA PRO A 228 -3.35 16.90 -10.84
C PRO A 228 -2.30 17.85 -10.26
N SER A 229 -2.50 19.16 -10.47
CA SER A 229 -1.56 20.18 -9.99
C SER A 229 -1.69 20.47 -8.49
N GLY A 230 -2.81 20.09 -7.88
CA GLY A 230 -3.11 20.26 -6.46
C GLY A 230 -3.87 19.06 -5.91
N PHE A 231 -3.96 18.98 -4.59
CA PHE A 231 -4.63 17.90 -3.87
C PHE A 231 -5.17 18.39 -2.53
N HIS A 232 -6.17 17.67 -2.03
CA HIS A 232 -6.60 17.73 -0.64
C HIS A 232 -5.78 16.74 0.16
N ARG A 233 -5.03 17.24 1.12
CA ARG A 233 -4.14 16.40 1.93
C ARG A 233 -4.95 15.50 2.85
N LEU A 234 -4.59 14.21 2.84
CA LEU A 234 -4.95 13.23 3.85
C LEU A 234 -3.82 13.11 4.87
N GLU A 235 -4.18 12.97 6.15
CA GLU A 235 -3.26 12.70 7.23
C GLU A 235 -3.75 11.47 8.04
N ASP A 236 -2.84 10.83 8.76
CA ASP A 236 -3.19 9.69 9.61
C ASP A 236 -4.20 10.10 10.68
N GLY A 237 -5.29 9.35 10.79
CA GLY A 237 -6.40 9.63 11.71
C GLY A 237 -7.46 10.60 11.17
N ASP A 238 -7.29 11.18 9.97
CA ASP A 238 -8.36 11.94 9.32
C ASP A 238 -9.58 11.07 9.09
N VAL A 239 -10.76 11.70 9.08
CA VAL A 239 -12.04 11.02 8.82
C VAL A 239 -12.75 11.69 7.64
N LEU A 240 -12.93 10.94 6.57
CA LEU A 240 -13.75 11.35 5.44
C LEU A 240 -15.20 10.88 5.66
N SER A 241 -16.14 11.81 5.65
CA SER A 241 -17.58 11.49 5.64
C SER A 241 -18.04 11.35 4.20
N ILE A 242 -18.42 10.13 3.80
CA ILE A 242 -18.90 9.82 2.44
C ILE A 242 -20.23 9.07 2.60
N GLY A 243 -21.32 9.66 2.13
CA GLY A 243 -22.67 9.19 2.40
C GLY A 243 -22.92 9.07 3.90
N ASN A 244 -23.48 7.96 4.31
CA ASN A 244 -23.78 7.68 5.72
C ASN A 244 -22.59 7.06 6.50
N HIS A 245 -21.40 7.03 5.89
CA HIS A 245 -20.25 6.31 6.44
C HIS A 245 -19.08 7.24 6.76
N HIS A 246 -18.31 6.86 7.78
CA HIS A 246 -17.09 7.54 8.18
C HIS A 246 -15.88 6.64 7.87
N TRP A 247 -14.99 7.15 7.04
CA TRP A 247 -13.78 6.47 6.59
C TRP A 247 -12.57 7.08 7.27
N GLU A 248 -12.02 6.37 8.24
CA GLU A 248 -10.79 6.74 8.95
C GLU A 248 -9.58 6.44 8.06
N ILE A 249 -8.71 7.42 7.87
CA ILE A 249 -7.44 7.26 7.16
C ILE A 249 -6.42 6.64 8.11
N VAL A 250 -5.93 5.47 7.76
CA VAL A 250 -4.87 4.77 8.50
C VAL A 250 -3.64 4.73 7.62
N VAL A 251 -2.66 5.57 7.91
CA VAL A 251 -1.43 5.62 7.11
C VAL A 251 -0.49 4.49 7.50
N GLY A 252 -0.09 3.69 6.50
CA GLY A 252 1.02 2.76 6.55
C GLY A 252 2.22 3.30 5.75
N SER A 253 3.41 2.78 6.00
CA SER A 253 4.63 3.17 5.29
C SER A 253 5.47 1.96 4.93
N GLY A 254 6.47 2.14 4.10
CA GLY A 254 7.44 1.13 3.74
C GLY A 254 7.28 0.63 2.31
N HIS A 255 6.09 0.20 1.88
CA HIS A 255 5.81 -0.06 0.48
C HIS A 255 5.86 1.24 -0.35
N SER A 256 5.32 2.29 0.21
CA SER A 256 5.41 3.67 -0.27
C SER A 256 5.53 4.62 0.93
N PRO A 257 5.77 5.94 0.75
CA PRO A 257 6.06 6.84 1.86
C PRO A 257 4.97 6.96 2.92
N GLU A 258 3.73 7.15 2.50
CA GLU A 258 2.57 7.45 3.37
C GLU A 258 1.30 6.82 2.78
N HIS A 259 1.28 5.49 2.61
CA HIS A 259 0.15 4.76 2.01
C HIS A 259 -1.13 4.93 2.84
N ALA A 260 -2.21 5.43 2.24
CA ALA A 260 -3.49 5.61 2.92
C ALA A 260 -4.37 4.36 2.80
N CYS A 261 -4.64 3.68 3.93
CA CYS A 261 -5.72 2.71 4.03
C CYS A 261 -6.99 3.45 4.51
N LEU A 262 -8.17 3.01 4.06
CA LEU A 262 -9.45 3.59 4.47
C LEU A 262 -10.21 2.57 5.31
N LEU A 263 -10.43 2.87 6.60
CA LEU A 263 -11.14 1.99 7.54
C LEU A 263 -12.53 2.54 7.85
N CYS A 264 -13.58 1.82 7.49
CA CYS A 264 -14.95 2.10 7.89
C CYS A 264 -15.38 1.12 9.01
N ARG A 265 -15.46 1.62 10.25
CA ARG A 265 -15.79 0.80 11.40
C ARG A 265 -17.25 0.36 11.44
N SER A 266 -18.17 1.19 10.93
CA SER A 266 -19.61 0.86 10.87
C SER A 266 -19.92 -0.28 9.91
N LEU A 267 -19.23 -0.32 8.76
CA LEU A 267 -19.32 -1.39 7.77
C LEU A 267 -18.40 -2.56 8.07
N LYS A 268 -17.43 -2.40 9.00
CA LYS A 268 -16.35 -3.36 9.25
C LYS A 268 -15.53 -3.66 7.99
N ILE A 269 -15.20 -2.64 7.23
CA ILE A 269 -14.47 -2.73 5.97
C ILE A 269 -13.18 -1.92 6.06
N MET A 270 -12.11 -2.45 5.43
CA MET A 270 -10.88 -1.73 5.17
C MET A 270 -10.51 -1.83 3.70
N ILE A 271 -10.41 -0.72 3.00
CA ILE A 271 -9.72 -0.65 1.71
C ILE A 271 -8.23 -0.52 2.04
N SER A 272 -7.47 -1.58 1.79
CA SER A 272 -6.07 -1.68 2.22
C SER A 272 -5.06 -1.28 1.15
N GLY A 273 -5.50 -1.03 -0.08
CA GLY A 273 -4.57 -0.82 -1.20
C GLY A 273 -3.53 -1.93 -1.26
N ASP A 274 -2.27 -1.55 -1.38
CA ASP A 274 -1.13 -2.47 -1.38
C ASP A 274 -0.53 -2.69 0.01
N GLN A 275 -1.02 -2.02 1.06
CA GLN A 275 -0.49 -2.20 2.40
C GLN A 275 -0.75 -3.60 2.97
N ILE A 276 -1.90 -4.22 2.64
CA ILE A 276 -2.24 -5.59 3.07
C ILE A 276 -2.81 -6.35 1.87
N LEU A 277 -2.05 -7.32 1.35
CA LEU A 277 -2.43 -8.18 0.23
C LEU A 277 -2.61 -9.64 0.71
N PRO A 278 -3.61 -10.39 0.22
CA PRO A 278 -3.95 -11.70 0.80
C PRO A 278 -3.01 -12.85 0.41
N VAL A 279 -2.40 -12.79 -0.79
CA VAL A 279 -1.63 -13.92 -1.36
C VAL A 279 -0.15 -13.60 -1.48
N ILE A 280 0.16 -12.37 -1.84
CA ILE A 280 1.52 -11.89 -2.11
C ILE A 280 1.92 -10.88 -1.03
N THR A 281 3.22 -10.62 -0.90
CA THR A 281 3.73 -9.49 -0.11
C THR A 281 3.87 -8.26 -1.00
N SER A 282 3.63 -7.09 -0.44
CA SER A 282 3.95 -5.83 -1.09
C SER A 282 5.47 -5.70 -1.23
N ASN A 283 5.94 -5.16 -2.33
CA ASN A 283 7.37 -4.87 -2.48
C ASN A 283 7.77 -3.73 -1.53
N VAL A 284 8.80 -3.94 -0.73
CA VAL A 284 9.38 -2.97 0.20
C VAL A 284 10.83 -2.74 -0.17
N SER A 285 11.13 -1.66 -0.87
CA SER A 285 12.42 -1.44 -1.51
C SER A 285 13.12 -0.16 -1.08
N VAL A 286 14.45 -0.23 -0.94
CA VAL A 286 15.31 0.96 -0.90
C VAL A 286 15.62 1.39 -2.34
N HIS A 287 15.51 2.69 -2.60
CA HIS A 287 15.71 3.29 -3.91
C HIS A 287 16.87 4.29 -3.91
N PRO A 288 17.49 4.56 -5.08
CA PRO A 288 18.57 5.57 -5.19
C PRO A 288 18.16 6.96 -4.74
N THR A 289 16.87 7.26 -4.67
CA THR A 289 16.32 8.54 -4.20
C THR A 289 16.51 8.76 -2.71
N GLU A 290 16.56 7.68 -1.94
CA GLU A 290 16.76 7.69 -0.49
C GLU A 290 17.58 6.46 -0.08
N PRO A 291 18.91 6.46 -0.39
CA PRO A 291 19.75 5.26 -0.34
C PRO A 291 19.99 4.71 1.07
N GLU A 292 19.77 5.49 2.12
CA GLU A 292 19.92 5.09 3.51
C GLU A 292 18.56 4.88 4.23
N ALA A 293 17.45 4.87 3.48
CA ALA A 293 16.12 4.61 4.04
C ALA A 293 16.04 3.22 4.69
N ASN A 294 15.16 3.08 5.68
CA ASN A 294 14.81 1.79 6.27
C ASN A 294 13.29 1.51 6.11
N PRO A 295 12.85 1.28 4.85
CA PRO A 295 11.43 1.12 4.56
C PRO A 295 10.84 -0.14 5.18
N LEU A 296 11.63 -1.21 5.35
CA LEU A 296 11.14 -2.44 5.96
C LEU A 296 10.84 -2.25 7.45
N LYS A 297 11.64 -1.43 8.17
CA LYS A 297 11.31 -1.03 9.54
C LYS A 297 9.96 -0.29 9.59
N ALA A 298 9.77 0.71 8.74
CA ALA A 298 8.54 1.48 8.68
C ALA A 298 7.33 0.60 8.32
N TRP A 299 7.54 -0.39 7.44
CA TRP A 299 6.52 -1.35 7.06
C TRP A 299 6.12 -2.27 8.22
N MET A 300 7.09 -2.81 8.97
CA MET A 300 6.84 -3.64 10.17
C MET A 300 6.06 -2.86 11.23
N GLU A 301 6.49 -1.63 11.54
CA GLU A 301 5.80 -0.73 12.48
C GLU A 301 4.35 -0.41 12.03
N SER A 302 4.13 -0.24 10.73
CA SER A 302 2.81 -0.04 10.15
C SER A 302 1.91 -1.26 10.35
N HIS A 303 2.47 -2.47 10.20
CA HIS A 303 1.72 -3.72 10.42
C HIS A 303 1.36 -3.93 11.90
N ASP A 304 2.27 -3.60 12.82
CA ASP A 304 1.97 -3.61 14.26
C ASP A 304 0.82 -2.65 14.61
N LYS A 305 0.82 -1.46 14.04
CA LYS A 305 -0.28 -0.49 14.16
C LYS A 305 -1.60 -1.06 13.63
N LEU A 306 -1.57 -1.67 12.45
CA LEU A 306 -2.74 -2.26 11.79
C LEU A 306 -3.31 -3.49 12.52
N LEU A 307 -2.55 -4.15 13.41
CA LEU A 307 -3.07 -5.22 14.29
C LEU A 307 -4.18 -4.74 15.22
N SER A 308 -4.35 -3.43 15.44
CA SER A 308 -5.47 -2.83 16.16
C SER A 308 -6.80 -2.91 15.40
N THR A 309 -6.77 -3.19 14.09
CA THR A 309 -7.97 -3.35 13.25
C THR A 309 -8.89 -4.44 13.82
N PRO A 310 -10.22 -4.22 13.87
CA PRO A 310 -11.16 -5.23 14.34
C PRO A 310 -10.98 -6.57 13.59
N PRO A 311 -11.00 -7.72 14.28
CA PRO A 311 -10.67 -9.02 13.67
C PRO A 311 -11.69 -9.50 12.62
N ASP A 312 -12.92 -8.99 12.69
CA ASP A 312 -14.02 -9.26 11.76
C ASP A 312 -14.09 -8.28 10.58
N THR A 313 -13.03 -7.51 10.37
CA THR A 313 -12.94 -6.57 9.25
C THR A 313 -12.80 -7.32 7.93
N PHE A 314 -13.64 -6.95 6.96
CA PHE A 314 -13.55 -7.37 5.57
C PHE A 314 -12.53 -6.49 4.84
N VAL A 315 -11.47 -7.11 4.32
CA VAL A 315 -10.36 -6.39 3.67
C VAL A 315 -10.60 -6.37 2.16
N LEU A 316 -10.53 -5.19 1.59
CA LEU A 316 -10.64 -4.87 0.17
C LEU A 316 -9.24 -4.47 -0.35
N PRO A 317 -8.42 -5.43 -0.84
CA PRO A 317 -7.05 -5.18 -1.28
C PRO A 317 -7.01 -4.68 -2.73
N ALA A 318 -5.91 -4.04 -3.13
CA ALA A 318 -5.72 -3.66 -4.52
C ALA A 318 -5.45 -4.86 -5.45
N HIS A 319 -4.89 -5.94 -4.94
CA HIS A 319 -4.61 -7.15 -5.73
C HIS A 319 -5.16 -8.41 -5.08
N ASN A 320 -5.54 -9.38 -5.92
CA ASN A 320 -6.22 -10.62 -5.55
C ASN A 320 -7.65 -10.37 -5.03
N LEU A 321 -8.24 -11.35 -4.35
CA LEU A 321 -9.64 -11.29 -3.93
C LEU A 321 -9.80 -10.64 -2.56
N PRO A 322 -10.91 -9.93 -2.30
CA PRO A 322 -11.29 -9.49 -0.96
C PRO A 322 -11.40 -10.66 0.03
N PHE A 323 -11.03 -10.41 1.30
CA PHE A 323 -10.90 -11.50 2.28
C PHE A 323 -11.21 -11.06 3.71
N PHE A 324 -11.50 -12.03 4.58
CA PHE A 324 -11.52 -11.90 6.04
C PHE A 324 -10.29 -12.56 6.65
N GLY A 325 -9.86 -12.08 7.83
CA GLY A 325 -8.70 -12.62 8.54
C GLY A 325 -7.53 -11.66 8.58
N VAL A 326 -7.80 -10.35 8.65
CA VAL A 326 -6.78 -9.29 8.61
C VAL A 326 -5.64 -9.50 9.60
N ARG A 327 -5.94 -9.88 10.85
CA ARG A 327 -4.90 -10.09 11.89
C ARG A 327 -4.02 -11.30 11.60
N GLU A 328 -4.62 -12.37 11.07
CA GLU A 328 -3.88 -13.55 10.63
C GLU A 328 -2.94 -13.19 9.49
N ARG A 329 -3.45 -12.43 8.50
CA ARG A 329 -2.61 -12.00 7.37
C ARG A 329 -1.48 -11.08 7.79
N LEU A 330 -1.72 -10.13 8.67
CA LEU A 330 -0.67 -9.23 9.19
C LEU A 330 0.46 -10.01 9.87
N ARG A 331 0.13 -11.03 10.69
CA ARG A 331 1.15 -11.91 11.30
C ARG A 331 1.93 -12.67 10.25
N GLN A 332 1.27 -13.28 9.26
CA GLN A 332 1.95 -13.98 8.17
C GLN A 332 2.92 -13.08 7.40
N LEU A 333 2.53 -11.83 7.17
CA LEU A 333 3.38 -10.86 6.49
C LEU A 333 4.60 -10.48 7.34
N ILE A 334 4.43 -10.29 8.65
CA ILE A 334 5.52 -10.03 9.58
C ILE A 334 6.46 -11.25 9.65
N ASP A 335 5.92 -12.44 9.90
CA ASP A 335 6.68 -13.69 10.01
C ASP A 335 7.50 -13.95 8.75
N HIS A 336 6.91 -13.71 7.56
CA HIS A 336 7.59 -13.85 6.29
C HIS A 336 8.87 -13.02 6.18
N HIS A 337 8.84 -11.75 6.60
CA HIS A 337 10.04 -10.91 6.57
C HIS A 337 11.04 -11.29 7.66
N GLU A 338 10.58 -11.71 8.84
CA GLU A 338 11.46 -12.21 9.90
C GLU A 338 12.22 -13.48 9.43
N GLU A 339 11.56 -14.44 8.81
CA GLU A 339 12.18 -15.64 8.24
C GLU A 339 13.24 -15.31 7.18
N ARG A 340 12.93 -14.32 6.30
CA ARG A 340 13.88 -13.87 5.28
C ARG A 340 15.08 -13.16 5.86
N MET A 341 14.90 -12.33 6.87
CA MET A 341 16.02 -11.69 7.59
C MET A 341 16.95 -12.72 8.22
N LEU A 342 16.38 -13.73 8.85
CA LEU A 342 17.14 -14.81 9.43
C LEU A 342 17.97 -15.58 8.38
N ALA A 343 17.39 -15.87 7.21
CA ALA A 343 18.09 -16.53 6.11
C ALA A 343 19.23 -15.66 5.54
N LEU A 344 19.02 -14.35 5.45
CA LEU A 344 20.04 -13.41 5.00
C LEU A 344 21.20 -13.31 5.98
N GLU A 345 20.91 -13.24 7.28
CA GLU A 345 21.92 -13.19 8.32
C GLU A 345 22.81 -14.45 8.30
N GLU A 346 22.22 -15.64 8.17
CA GLU A 346 22.95 -16.90 8.01
C GLU A 346 23.88 -16.87 6.79
N PHE A 347 23.41 -16.35 5.65
CA PHE A 347 24.22 -16.23 4.45
C PHE A 347 25.33 -15.17 4.58
N CYS A 348 25.14 -14.15 5.40
CA CYS A 348 26.11 -13.09 5.70
C CYS A 348 27.17 -13.50 6.73
N VAL A 349 27.27 -14.76 7.16
CA VAL A 349 28.41 -15.25 7.94
C VAL A 349 29.73 -15.03 7.19
N GLU A 350 29.71 -15.18 5.88
CA GLU A 350 30.77 -14.71 4.99
C GLU A 350 30.33 -13.36 4.34
N PRO A 351 31.25 -12.41 4.12
CA PRO A 351 30.91 -11.09 3.56
C PRO A 351 30.22 -11.19 2.20
N GLN A 352 29.00 -10.64 2.06
CA GLN A 352 28.18 -10.72 0.84
C GLN A 352 27.77 -9.33 0.33
N THR A 353 27.61 -9.17 -1.01
CA THR A 353 26.92 -8.01 -1.57
C THR A 353 25.39 -8.22 -1.53
N ALA A 354 24.61 -7.15 -1.54
CA ALA A 354 23.14 -7.29 -1.62
C ALA A 354 22.69 -8.05 -2.88
N ASN A 355 23.40 -7.88 -4.01
CA ASN A 355 23.10 -8.64 -5.23
C ASN A 355 23.37 -10.15 -5.07
N ALA A 356 24.36 -10.55 -4.29
CA ALA A 356 24.65 -11.96 -4.01
C ALA A 356 23.58 -12.61 -3.11
N LEU A 357 22.80 -11.81 -2.38
CA LEU A 357 21.71 -12.27 -1.52
C LEU A 357 20.41 -12.57 -2.28
N LEU A 358 20.27 -12.15 -3.55
CA LEU A 358 19.03 -12.34 -4.32
C LEU A 358 18.57 -13.79 -4.39
N PRO A 359 19.43 -14.81 -4.62
CA PRO A 359 19.01 -16.22 -4.65
C PRO A 359 18.53 -16.75 -3.29
N VAL A 360 18.89 -16.10 -2.18
CA VAL A 360 18.40 -16.45 -0.84
C VAL A 360 16.94 -16.04 -0.70
N LEU A 361 16.59 -14.83 -1.17
CA LEU A 361 15.24 -14.29 -1.08
C LEU A 361 14.31 -14.80 -2.19
N PHE A 362 14.84 -15.04 -3.39
CA PHE A 362 14.05 -15.33 -4.59
C PHE A 362 14.55 -16.63 -5.26
N LYS A 363 13.82 -17.71 -5.08
CA LYS A 363 14.16 -19.02 -5.65
C LYS A 363 13.85 -19.14 -7.14
N ARG A 364 13.04 -18.23 -7.70
CA ARG A 364 12.68 -18.20 -9.12
C ARG A 364 13.64 -17.33 -9.94
N LYS A 365 13.75 -17.60 -11.23
CA LYS A 365 14.48 -16.73 -12.15
C LYS A 365 13.77 -15.39 -12.27
N LEU A 366 14.53 -14.30 -12.08
CA LEU A 366 14.06 -12.92 -12.19
C LEU A 366 14.40 -12.36 -13.58
N ASP A 367 13.47 -11.61 -14.18
CA ASP A 367 13.79 -10.76 -15.31
C ASP A 367 14.51 -9.46 -14.87
N SER A 368 14.93 -8.63 -15.83
CA SER A 368 15.70 -7.43 -15.52
C SER A 368 14.95 -6.42 -14.64
N ARG A 369 13.62 -6.31 -14.78
CA ARG A 369 12.81 -5.42 -13.97
C ARG A 369 12.64 -5.99 -12.56
N GLN A 370 12.31 -7.26 -12.48
CA GLN A 370 12.17 -7.97 -11.21
C GLN A 370 13.47 -7.98 -10.42
N THR A 371 14.62 -8.11 -11.08
CA THR A 371 15.95 -8.05 -10.44
C THR A 371 16.17 -6.71 -9.73
N MET A 372 15.72 -5.60 -10.31
CA MET A 372 15.85 -4.28 -9.68
C MET A 372 14.99 -4.13 -8.43
N MET A 373 13.74 -4.59 -8.52
CA MET A 373 12.83 -4.61 -7.37
C MET A 373 13.34 -5.53 -6.27
N ALA A 374 13.80 -6.72 -6.64
CA ALA A 374 14.39 -7.68 -5.72
C ALA A 374 15.66 -7.17 -5.03
N LEU A 375 16.51 -6.42 -5.76
CA LEU A 375 17.69 -5.80 -5.16
C LEU A 375 17.30 -4.75 -4.13
N GLY A 376 16.34 -3.87 -4.45
CA GLY A 376 15.82 -2.89 -3.49
C GLY A 376 15.25 -3.55 -2.23
N GLU A 377 14.56 -4.68 -2.39
CA GLU A 377 14.02 -5.47 -1.28
C GLU A 377 15.13 -6.15 -0.46
N ALA A 378 16.17 -6.71 -1.10
CA ALA A 378 17.33 -7.26 -0.40
C ALA A 378 18.06 -6.18 0.43
N ILE A 379 18.22 -4.98 -0.13
CA ILE A 379 18.80 -3.83 0.59
C ILE A 379 17.94 -3.44 1.79
N ALA A 380 16.62 -3.42 1.65
CA ALA A 380 15.70 -3.10 2.73
C ALA A 380 15.83 -4.08 3.91
N HIS A 381 15.97 -5.39 3.62
CA HIS A 381 16.24 -6.41 4.65
C HIS A 381 17.61 -6.20 5.31
N CYS A 382 18.66 -5.91 4.53
CA CYS A 382 19.97 -5.59 5.07
C CYS A 382 19.93 -4.35 5.99
N HIS A 383 19.22 -3.29 5.58
CA HIS A 383 19.11 -2.09 6.41
C HIS A 383 18.36 -2.33 7.72
N LEU A 384 17.32 -3.18 7.72
CA LEU A 384 16.65 -3.55 8.96
C LEU A 384 17.53 -4.40 9.86
N LEU A 385 18.29 -5.36 9.30
CA LEU A 385 19.27 -6.15 10.06
C LEU A 385 20.39 -5.27 10.64
N MET A 386 20.90 -4.29 9.89
CA MET A 386 21.86 -3.30 10.40
C MET A 386 21.28 -2.47 11.54
N TYR A 387 20.04 -2.01 11.41
CA TYR A 387 19.34 -1.26 12.45
C TYR A 387 19.13 -2.08 13.74
N ARG A 388 19.08 -3.40 13.60
CA ARG A 388 18.98 -4.37 14.72
C ARG A 388 20.35 -4.86 15.20
N ASP A 389 21.45 -4.28 14.73
CA ASP A 389 22.83 -4.66 15.05
C ASP A 389 23.15 -6.15 14.75
N ARG A 390 22.44 -6.76 13.77
CA ARG A 390 22.58 -8.17 13.39
C ARG A 390 23.61 -8.36 12.28
N ILE A 391 23.80 -7.40 11.40
CA ILE A 391 24.83 -7.35 10.38
C ILE A 391 25.52 -6.00 10.36
N GLU A 392 26.74 -5.94 9.87
CA GLU A 392 27.47 -4.70 9.60
C GLU A 392 27.73 -4.53 8.09
N ARG A 393 27.85 -3.27 7.64
CA ARG A 393 28.16 -2.92 6.25
C ARG A 393 29.54 -2.28 6.16
N THR A 394 30.41 -2.85 5.33
CA THR A 394 31.75 -2.32 5.04
C THR A 394 31.91 -2.02 3.56
N LEU A 395 32.65 -0.96 3.22
CA LEU A 395 33.03 -0.68 1.85
C LEU A 395 34.30 -1.44 1.49
N HIS A 396 34.23 -2.24 0.45
CA HIS A 396 35.35 -3.06 -0.01
C HIS A 396 36.15 -2.35 -1.10
N GLU A 397 37.38 -2.82 -1.41
CA GLU A 397 38.31 -2.23 -2.39
C GLU A 397 37.73 -2.19 -3.82
N ASP A 398 36.84 -3.11 -4.18
CA ASP A 398 36.12 -3.14 -5.45
C ASP A 398 35.00 -2.08 -5.56
N GLY A 399 34.83 -1.26 -4.53
CA GLY A 399 33.84 -0.19 -4.46
C GLY A 399 32.44 -0.68 -4.07
N ALA A 400 32.21 -1.97 -3.82
CA ALA A 400 30.93 -2.49 -3.38
C ALA A 400 30.87 -2.69 -1.87
N TYR A 401 29.67 -2.57 -1.31
CA TYR A 401 29.40 -2.90 0.09
C TYR A 401 29.41 -4.41 0.31
N ARG A 402 29.92 -4.81 1.47
CA ARG A 402 29.80 -6.15 2.02
C ARG A 402 29.02 -6.09 3.32
N PHE A 403 28.09 -7.02 3.44
CA PHE A 403 27.31 -7.24 4.64
C PHE A 403 27.84 -8.50 5.34
N THR A 404 28.13 -8.40 6.63
CA THR A 404 28.70 -9.48 7.43
C THR A 404 27.93 -9.62 8.74
N ALA A 405 27.57 -10.84 9.14
CA ALA A 405 26.88 -11.10 10.41
C ALA A 405 27.76 -10.70 11.60
N THR A 406 27.19 -9.97 12.55
CA THR A 406 27.88 -9.52 13.77
C THR A 406 28.10 -10.67 14.77
N ASP A 407 27.19 -11.67 14.75
CA ASP A 407 27.33 -12.90 15.54
C ASP A 407 27.22 -14.14 14.63
N PRO A 408 28.35 -14.61 14.04
CA PRO A 408 28.35 -15.76 13.13
C PRO A 408 27.92 -17.09 13.80
N VAL A 409 28.05 -17.21 15.11
CA VAL A 409 27.62 -18.41 15.85
C VAL A 409 26.10 -18.48 15.93
N HIS A 410 25.48 -17.39 16.35
CA HIS A 410 24.03 -17.29 16.41
C HIS A 410 23.38 -17.43 15.03
N ALA A 411 23.98 -16.85 13.99
CA ALA A 411 23.49 -16.94 12.62
C ALA A 411 23.46 -18.37 12.06
N ARG A 412 24.28 -19.30 12.62
CA ARG A 412 24.33 -20.73 12.21
C ARG A 412 23.50 -21.67 13.08
N GLU A 413 22.78 -21.19 14.08
CA GLU A 413 21.92 -22.05 14.89
C GLU A 413 20.82 -22.70 14.04
N PRO A 414 20.61 -24.04 14.16
CA PRO A 414 19.57 -24.73 13.39
C PRO A 414 18.19 -24.20 13.73
N ARG A 415 17.39 -23.89 12.70
CA ARG A 415 16.02 -23.43 12.87
C ARG A 415 15.05 -24.54 12.57
N LEU A 416 13.97 -24.58 13.32
CA LEU A 416 12.82 -25.43 13.02
C LEU A 416 12.21 -24.94 11.71
N ASP A 417 12.28 -25.79 10.69
CA ASP A 417 11.67 -25.58 9.38
C ASP A 417 10.14 -25.48 9.54
N THR A 418 9.61 -24.27 9.44
CA THR A 418 8.18 -24.06 9.54
C THR A 418 7.71 -23.19 8.38
N ARG A 419 7.15 -23.83 7.36
CA ARG A 419 6.08 -23.36 6.44
C ARG A 419 6.44 -22.97 5.01
N ASP A 420 5.41 -23.26 4.18
CA ASP A 420 5.34 -23.07 2.74
C ASP A 420 5.52 -21.62 2.29
N ASP A 421 6.26 -21.45 1.20
CA ASP A 421 6.61 -20.16 0.60
C ASP A 421 5.36 -19.29 0.29
N VAL A 422 5.30 -18.10 0.87
CA VAL A 422 4.38 -17.04 0.45
C VAL A 422 4.99 -16.38 -0.80
N PRO A 423 4.28 -16.32 -1.94
CA PRO A 423 4.79 -15.68 -3.15
C PRO A 423 5.01 -14.19 -2.95
N THR A 424 6.19 -13.69 -3.28
CA THR A 424 6.51 -12.26 -3.34
C THR A 424 6.26 -11.70 -4.74
N LEU A 425 5.70 -10.50 -4.83
CA LEU A 425 5.73 -9.66 -6.02
C LEU A 425 7.15 -9.08 -6.18
N ALA A 426 7.98 -9.72 -6.94
CA ALA A 426 9.17 -9.10 -7.52
C ALA A 426 9.06 -9.06 -9.03
#